data_f2a91a9ddd69d91ae138d4de65eef6e4
#
_entry.id   f2a91a9ddd69d91ae138d4de65eef6e4
#
_cell.length_a   1.000
_cell.length_b   1.000
_cell.length_c   1.000
_cell.angle_alpha   90.00
_cell.angle_beta   90.00
_cell.angle_gamma   90.00
#
_symmetry.space_group_name_H-M   'P 1'
#
loop_
_entity.id
_entity.type
_entity.pdbx_description
1 polymer ?
#
loop_
_entity_poly.entity_id
_entity_poly.type
_entity_poly.pdbx_seq_one_letter_code
_entity_poly.pdbx_strand_id
1 'polypeptide(L)'
;MIFTDYRNVDLTNKSLRTVPVALYAHAEDIKSLTLSRNPMLDIPGDFVQLCTSLQELRLSNMSIKKVPQSVQNFTTLMGLDLSSNRIGDINDIALYRLPDLQELRVQNNRMEKLPWYFPRLHLLRLLNISNNKFQDVPEEVCKMSSLEELDISFNMISQLPEDLQSLQRLKILIIVGNRVTRIPDSFRRLSNLGVLDCRRNNITELGAVSLLPNLEELLVGHNSVQALDVSSGPLLKRIDISHNDVTQISLAPGPVGRIPVGLTYLNVSSAKLSSLDDLALGQLTSLEELTLDRNKFRAIPDSLGELSLLRSFSCSDNLIGALPSSIGRLQRLERLDVHNNNLTEFPTALWNCGSLERINMTSNVIAHIRLPSLPPASAAPPPPTLGFPESALSSTVTLVPCLPDRKASTTGSVAPSSRSLPPLVKSLQRLYLGENRLTDDALPLLMILRELRVLNLSFNDFQELPRQFFKEIVLLEELYLSGNKLAGLPTEDLPRLNKLEVLYLNGNRLLTLPQELGKVINLAVLDVGSNGLRYNISNWEFDWNW
;
A
#
# COMPACT_ATOMS: atom_id res chain seq x y z
N MET A 1 -41.48 15.91 3.37
CA MET A 1 -40.61 14.72 3.32
C MET A 1 -41.50 13.51 3.42
N ILE A 2 -41.47 12.59 2.46
CA ILE A 2 -42.16 11.32 2.53
C ILE A 2 -41.09 10.32 2.97
N PHE A 3 -41.21 9.79 4.19
CA PHE A 3 -40.30 8.75 4.68
C PHE A 3 -40.86 7.40 4.21
N THR A 4 -39.99 6.60 3.60
CA THR A 4 -40.33 5.23 3.15
C THR A 4 -40.02 4.18 4.22
N ASP A 5 -39.11 4.51 5.15
CA ASP A 5 -38.76 3.69 6.31
C ASP A 5 -38.64 4.60 7.55
N TYR A 6 -39.48 4.36 8.55
CA TYR A 6 -39.43 5.09 9.81
C TYR A 6 -38.51 4.46 10.86
N ARG A 7 -37.94 3.29 10.60
CA ARG A 7 -36.99 2.66 11.52
C ARG A 7 -35.63 3.35 11.52
N ASN A 8 -35.20 3.84 10.35
CA ASN A 8 -33.88 4.47 10.13
C ASN A 8 -34.08 5.87 9.54
N VAL A 9 -34.14 6.87 10.39
CA VAL A 9 -34.43 8.25 9.99
C VAL A 9 -33.13 9.07 9.91
N ASP A 10 -32.77 9.54 8.71
CA ASP A 10 -31.66 10.43 8.49
C ASP A 10 -32.14 11.85 8.10
N LEU A 11 -31.92 12.78 9.00
CA LEU A 11 -32.22 14.21 8.84
C LEU A 11 -30.95 15.07 8.80
N THR A 12 -29.83 14.51 8.40
CA THR A 12 -28.54 15.21 8.32
C THR A 12 -28.64 16.46 7.42
N ASN A 13 -28.15 17.59 7.94
CA ASN A 13 -28.01 18.85 7.18
C ASN A 13 -29.31 19.39 6.55
N LYS A 14 -30.41 19.38 7.31
CA LYS A 14 -31.73 19.86 6.86
C LYS A 14 -32.08 21.25 7.41
N SER A 15 -31.12 21.94 8.07
CA SER A 15 -31.33 23.25 8.70
C SER A 15 -32.50 23.27 9.68
N LEU A 16 -32.69 22.18 10.41
CA LEU A 16 -33.79 22.03 11.34
C LEU A 16 -33.55 22.85 12.61
N ARG A 17 -34.65 23.37 13.19
CA ARG A 17 -34.65 24.02 14.50
C ARG A 17 -35.33 23.15 15.58
N THR A 18 -36.16 22.23 15.16
CA THR A 18 -36.79 21.22 16.02
C THR A 18 -37.05 19.96 15.22
N VAL A 19 -37.39 18.87 15.90
CA VAL A 19 -37.76 17.61 15.26
C VAL A 19 -39.05 17.79 14.46
N PRO A 20 -39.13 17.34 13.19
CA PRO A 20 -40.32 17.46 12.36
C PRO A 20 -41.54 16.77 12.99
N VAL A 21 -42.68 17.46 13.03
CA VAL A 21 -43.96 16.94 13.63
C VAL A 21 -44.38 15.59 13.02
N ALA A 22 -44.09 15.37 11.74
CA ALA A 22 -44.38 14.12 11.07
C ALA A 22 -43.73 12.88 11.73
N LEU A 23 -42.61 13.06 12.45
CA LEU A 23 -41.93 11.95 13.14
C LEU A 23 -42.64 11.56 14.45
N TYR A 24 -43.44 12.42 15.06
CA TYR A 24 -44.10 12.12 16.30
C TYR A 24 -45.09 10.94 16.17
N ALA A 25 -45.76 10.83 15.00
CA ALA A 25 -46.70 9.76 14.72
C ALA A 25 -46.04 8.37 14.59
N HIS A 26 -44.70 8.33 14.37
CA HIS A 26 -43.94 7.10 14.14
C HIS A 26 -42.75 6.98 15.11
N ALA A 27 -42.73 7.79 16.16
CA ALA A 27 -41.62 7.86 17.11
C ALA A 27 -41.29 6.50 17.78
N GLU A 28 -42.32 5.68 18.01
CA GLU A 28 -42.17 4.34 18.59
C GLU A 28 -41.44 3.35 17.67
N ASP A 29 -41.52 3.55 16.34
CA ASP A 29 -40.92 2.67 15.35
C ASP A 29 -39.43 3.00 15.09
N ILE A 30 -38.99 4.21 15.47
CA ILE A 30 -37.62 4.71 15.17
C ILE A 30 -36.59 3.95 16.00
N LYS A 31 -35.67 3.25 15.31
CA LYS A 31 -34.52 2.56 15.90
C LYS A 31 -33.23 3.34 15.78
N SER A 32 -33.03 4.02 14.65
CA SER A 32 -31.85 4.84 14.40
C SER A 32 -32.26 6.24 13.95
N LEU A 33 -31.78 7.28 14.63
CA LEU A 33 -32.10 8.67 14.36
C LEU A 33 -30.81 9.48 14.19
N THR A 34 -30.61 10.01 12.99
CA THR A 34 -29.49 10.89 12.67
C THR A 34 -29.99 12.32 12.49
N LEU A 35 -29.57 13.21 13.38
CA LEU A 35 -29.90 14.65 13.38
C LEU A 35 -28.67 15.52 13.10
N SER A 36 -27.58 14.94 12.69
CA SER A 36 -26.27 15.58 12.52
C SER A 36 -26.29 16.80 11.59
N ARG A 37 -25.40 17.78 11.81
CA ARG A 37 -25.28 19.02 11.03
C ARG A 37 -26.55 19.92 11.03
N ASN A 38 -27.28 19.94 12.15
CA ASN A 38 -28.40 20.86 12.38
C ASN A 38 -28.12 21.72 13.63
N PRO A 39 -27.24 22.73 13.56
CA PRO A 39 -26.66 23.40 14.74
C PRO A 39 -27.67 24.21 15.57
N MET A 40 -28.87 24.43 15.06
CA MET A 40 -29.95 25.17 15.75
C MET A 40 -31.08 24.24 16.26
N LEU A 41 -30.88 22.93 16.14
CA LEU A 41 -31.87 21.95 16.51
C LEU A 41 -31.98 21.82 18.03
N ASP A 42 -33.22 21.86 18.56
CA ASP A 42 -33.58 21.40 19.89
C ASP A 42 -34.34 20.07 19.81
N ILE A 43 -34.11 19.19 20.77
CA ILE A 43 -34.78 17.88 20.87
C ILE A 43 -35.83 17.99 21.97
N PRO A 44 -37.13 18.11 21.58
CA PRO A 44 -38.21 18.27 22.56
C PRO A 44 -38.37 17.05 23.47
N GLY A 45 -38.62 17.28 24.76
CA GLY A 45 -38.72 16.22 25.75
C GLY A 45 -39.93 15.30 25.53
N ASP A 46 -41.02 15.81 24.96
CA ASP A 46 -42.22 15.02 24.58
C ASP A 46 -41.92 14.06 23.43
N PHE A 47 -41.13 14.49 22.43
CA PHE A 47 -40.65 13.57 21.37
C PHE A 47 -39.77 12.44 21.95
N VAL A 48 -38.87 12.76 22.87
CA VAL A 48 -38.02 11.75 23.53
C VAL A 48 -38.82 10.69 24.25
N GLN A 49 -39.94 11.07 24.92
CA GLN A 49 -40.81 10.14 25.63
C GLN A 49 -41.53 9.16 24.69
N LEU A 50 -41.76 9.56 23.45
CA LEU A 50 -42.40 8.70 22.44
C LEU A 50 -41.41 7.73 21.77
N CYS A 51 -40.10 8.01 21.79
CA CYS A 51 -39.07 7.18 21.17
C CYS A 51 -38.70 5.98 22.07
N THR A 52 -39.59 5.02 22.23
CA THR A 52 -39.41 3.87 23.14
C THR A 52 -38.54 2.76 22.57
N SER A 53 -38.26 2.78 21.26
CA SER A 53 -37.43 1.77 20.54
C SER A 53 -36.09 2.27 20.04
N LEU A 54 -35.72 3.52 20.36
CA LEU A 54 -34.50 4.15 19.81
C LEU A 54 -33.24 3.48 20.35
N GLN A 55 -32.46 2.92 19.43
CA GLN A 55 -31.16 2.25 19.71
C GLN A 55 -29.96 3.08 19.34
N GLU A 56 -30.04 3.89 18.30
CA GLU A 56 -28.92 4.75 17.84
C GLU A 56 -29.36 6.20 17.72
N LEU A 57 -28.57 7.11 18.29
CA LEU A 57 -28.75 8.55 18.18
C LEU A 57 -27.45 9.21 17.72
N ARG A 58 -27.50 9.95 16.61
CA ARG A 58 -26.35 10.67 16.06
C ARG A 58 -26.62 12.17 16.06
N LEU A 59 -25.82 12.90 16.84
CA LEU A 59 -25.84 14.36 17.02
C LEU A 59 -24.50 14.98 16.67
N SER A 60 -23.83 14.48 15.64
CA SER A 60 -22.50 14.95 15.27
C SER A 60 -22.57 16.29 14.51
N ASN A 61 -21.53 17.11 14.69
CA ASN A 61 -21.37 18.38 13.98
C ASN A 61 -22.56 19.36 14.17
N MET A 62 -23.09 19.43 15.40
CA MET A 62 -24.23 20.27 15.80
C MET A 62 -23.79 21.57 16.49
N SER A 63 -22.50 21.82 16.64
CA SER A 63 -21.94 22.92 17.44
C SER A 63 -22.36 22.90 18.92
N ILE A 64 -22.75 21.75 19.45
CA ILE A 64 -23.23 21.55 20.83
C ILE A 64 -22.10 21.89 21.82
N LYS A 65 -22.37 22.75 22.78
CA LYS A 65 -21.48 23.02 23.92
C LYS A 65 -21.86 22.21 25.15
N LYS A 66 -23.16 22.02 25.36
CA LYS A 66 -23.76 21.20 26.43
C LYS A 66 -24.75 20.25 25.80
N VAL A 67 -24.64 18.97 26.13
CA VAL A 67 -25.55 17.94 25.61
C VAL A 67 -26.95 18.18 26.19
N PRO A 68 -28.03 18.11 25.38
CA PRO A 68 -29.37 18.25 25.87
C PRO A 68 -29.71 17.20 26.95
N GLN A 69 -30.25 17.63 28.10
CA GLN A 69 -30.57 16.73 29.19
C GLN A 69 -31.60 15.67 28.81
N SER A 70 -32.44 15.95 27.81
CA SER A 70 -33.44 15.01 27.27
C SER A 70 -32.78 13.71 26.77
N VAL A 71 -31.51 13.72 26.33
CA VAL A 71 -30.77 12.54 25.82
C VAL A 71 -30.72 11.41 26.87
N GLN A 72 -30.61 11.73 28.18
CA GLN A 72 -30.57 10.71 29.23
C GLN A 72 -31.87 9.91 29.41
N ASN A 73 -32.95 10.29 28.71
CA ASN A 73 -34.26 9.64 28.80
C ASN A 73 -34.50 8.62 27.68
N PHE A 74 -33.58 8.48 26.73
CA PHE A 74 -33.62 7.42 25.71
C PHE A 74 -33.12 6.08 26.30
N THR A 75 -33.88 5.45 27.16
CA THR A 75 -33.43 4.30 27.99
C THR A 75 -33.04 3.05 27.18
N THR A 76 -33.47 2.93 25.94
CA THR A 76 -33.15 1.81 25.03
C THR A 76 -31.92 2.08 24.16
N LEU A 77 -31.23 3.21 24.37
CA LEU A 77 -30.15 3.64 23.53
C LEU A 77 -28.88 2.75 23.71
N MET A 78 -28.42 2.19 22.60
CA MET A 78 -27.21 1.35 22.51
C MET A 78 -26.03 2.12 21.96
N GLY A 79 -26.26 3.08 21.05
CA GLY A 79 -25.22 3.89 20.41
C GLY A 79 -25.52 5.38 20.51
N LEU A 80 -24.54 6.16 20.99
CA LEU A 80 -24.62 7.62 21.06
C LEU A 80 -23.40 8.26 20.40
N ASP A 81 -23.66 9.04 19.35
CA ASP A 81 -22.63 9.81 18.65
C ASP A 81 -22.80 11.31 18.88
N LEU A 82 -21.88 11.89 19.64
CA LEU A 82 -21.77 13.32 19.96
C LEU A 82 -20.51 13.93 19.32
N SER A 83 -19.93 13.28 18.33
CA SER A 83 -18.67 13.68 17.73
C SER A 83 -18.74 15.05 17.03
N SER A 84 -17.57 15.67 16.84
CA SER A 84 -17.43 16.91 16.09
C SER A 84 -18.31 18.06 16.62
N ASN A 85 -18.34 18.22 17.92
CA ASN A 85 -19.06 19.29 18.61
C ASN A 85 -18.10 20.23 19.36
N ARG A 86 -18.60 20.98 20.33
CA ARG A 86 -17.81 21.89 21.16
C ARG A 86 -17.92 21.56 22.63
N ILE A 87 -18.17 20.29 22.94
CA ILE A 87 -18.45 19.79 24.29
C ILE A 87 -17.16 19.84 25.12
N GLY A 88 -17.18 20.58 26.22
CA GLY A 88 -16.08 20.62 27.18
C GLY A 88 -16.27 19.66 28.34
N ASP A 89 -17.53 19.37 28.66
CA ASP A 89 -17.94 18.53 29.78
C ASP A 89 -19.27 17.85 29.49
N ILE A 90 -19.46 16.64 29.96
CA ILE A 90 -20.72 15.87 29.87
C ILE A 90 -21.27 15.46 31.23
N ASN A 91 -20.83 16.13 32.32
CA ASN A 91 -21.34 15.87 33.68
C ASN A 91 -22.83 16.23 33.84
N ASP A 92 -23.34 17.15 33.02
CA ASP A 92 -24.71 17.62 33.06
C ASP A 92 -25.75 16.54 32.66
N ILE A 93 -25.31 15.45 32.03
CA ILE A 93 -26.17 14.32 31.64
C ILE A 93 -25.79 13.07 32.41
N ALA A 94 -26.77 12.38 32.91
CA ALA A 94 -26.60 11.14 33.66
C ALA A 94 -26.58 9.94 32.69
N LEU A 95 -25.48 9.76 31.90
CA LEU A 95 -25.36 8.63 30.95
C LEU A 95 -25.55 7.25 31.62
N TYR A 96 -25.31 7.13 32.92
CA TYR A 96 -25.55 5.90 33.68
C TYR A 96 -27.06 5.51 33.74
N ARG A 97 -27.97 6.39 33.28
CA ARG A 97 -29.39 6.09 33.08
C ARG A 97 -29.69 5.39 31.75
N LEU A 98 -28.67 5.22 30.90
CA LEU A 98 -28.75 4.49 29.64
C LEU A 98 -28.15 3.09 29.86
N PRO A 99 -28.94 2.13 30.38
CA PRO A 99 -28.42 0.83 30.82
C PRO A 99 -27.87 -0.02 29.68
N ASP A 100 -28.39 0.17 28.47
CA ASP A 100 -28.04 -0.62 27.31
C ASP A 100 -26.95 0.02 26.44
N LEU A 101 -26.33 1.15 26.88
CA LEU A 101 -25.33 1.88 26.10
C LEU A 101 -24.07 1.05 25.90
N GLN A 102 -23.78 0.73 24.64
CA GLN A 102 -22.64 -0.08 24.20
C GLN A 102 -21.59 0.74 23.46
N GLU A 103 -21.99 1.80 22.76
CA GLU A 103 -21.09 2.64 21.97
C GLU A 103 -21.26 4.11 22.33
N LEU A 104 -20.13 4.76 22.65
CA LEU A 104 -20.10 6.19 22.90
C LEU A 104 -18.98 6.84 22.07
N ARG A 105 -19.38 7.74 21.19
CA ARG A 105 -18.47 8.52 20.36
C ARG A 105 -18.56 10.00 20.73
N VAL A 106 -17.45 10.53 21.30
CA VAL A 106 -17.31 11.94 21.68
C VAL A 106 -16.03 12.55 21.10
N GLN A 107 -15.51 11.96 20.02
CA GLN A 107 -14.29 12.48 19.34
C GLN A 107 -14.54 13.86 18.72
N ASN A 108 -13.44 14.59 18.50
CA ASN A 108 -13.46 15.95 17.94
C ASN A 108 -14.29 16.91 18.82
N ASN A 109 -13.97 16.97 20.12
CA ASN A 109 -14.60 17.87 21.08
C ASN A 109 -13.54 18.65 21.87
N ARG A 110 -13.87 19.15 23.06
CA ARG A 110 -12.96 19.94 23.91
C ARG A 110 -12.83 19.38 25.32
N MET A 111 -13.10 18.07 25.47
CA MET A 111 -13.10 17.41 26.76
C MET A 111 -11.69 17.28 27.34
N GLU A 112 -11.55 17.49 28.64
CA GLU A 112 -10.30 17.35 29.39
C GLU A 112 -10.37 16.21 30.41
N LYS A 113 -11.58 15.80 30.80
CA LYS A 113 -11.85 14.72 31.78
C LYS A 113 -13.14 14.01 31.47
N LEU A 114 -13.31 12.80 32.02
CA LEU A 114 -14.55 12.03 31.99
C LEU A 114 -15.30 12.17 33.31
N PRO A 115 -16.64 12.03 33.33
CA PRO A 115 -17.42 11.98 34.54
C PRO A 115 -17.08 10.77 35.41
N TRP A 116 -17.06 10.97 36.73
CA TRP A 116 -16.74 9.95 37.74
C TRP A 116 -17.62 8.68 37.67
N TYR A 117 -18.81 8.77 37.05
CA TYR A 117 -19.77 7.66 36.94
C TYR A 117 -19.54 6.77 35.70
N PHE A 118 -18.58 7.05 34.83
CA PHE A 118 -18.31 6.24 33.64
C PHE A 118 -18.11 4.75 33.93
N PRO A 119 -17.48 4.33 35.04
CA PRO A 119 -17.39 2.92 35.40
C PRO A 119 -18.73 2.21 35.60
N ARG A 120 -19.85 2.96 35.73
CA ARG A 120 -21.20 2.39 35.82
C ARG A 120 -21.81 2.01 34.47
N LEU A 121 -21.17 2.37 33.37
CA LEU A 121 -21.57 1.98 32.01
C LEU A 121 -21.09 0.54 31.72
N HIS A 122 -21.70 -0.43 32.39
CA HIS A 122 -21.22 -1.83 32.43
C HIS A 122 -21.31 -2.57 31.09
N LEU A 123 -22.11 -2.07 30.12
CA LEU A 123 -22.24 -2.65 28.79
C LEU A 123 -21.45 -1.90 27.73
N LEU A 124 -20.75 -0.79 28.08
CA LEU A 124 -20.00 -0.01 27.11
C LEU A 124 -18.80 -0.82 26.58
N ARG A 125 -18.81 -1.07 25.28
CA ARG A 125 -17.79 -1.83 24.55
C ARG A 125 -16.86 -0.94 23.71
N LEU A 126 -17.42 0.14 23.14
CA LEU A 126 -16.67 1.10 22.34
C LEU A 126 -16.70 2.48 22.98
N LEU A 127 -15.51 3.03 23.25
CA LEU A 127 -15.34 4.40 23.69
C LEU A 127 -14.34 5.12 22.79
N ASN A 128 -14.84 6.15 22.07
CA ASN A 128 -13.97 7.02 21.28
C ASN A 128 -13.96 8.44 21.87
N ILE A 129 -12.83 8.81 22.48
CA ILE A 129 -12.54 10.14 23.04
C ILE A 129 -11.40 10.82 22.29
N SER A 130 -11.13 10.40 21.06
CA SER A 130 -10.03 10.96 20.26
C SER A 130 -10.25 12.42 19.89
N ASN A 131 -9.17 13.11 19.58
CA ASN A 131 -9.15 14.52 19.21
C ASN A 131 -9.93 15.40 20.22
N ASN A 132 -9.46 15.34 21.47
CA ASN A 132 -9.92 16.12 22.61
C ASN A 132 -8.73 16.79 23.30
N LYS A 133 -8.81 17.10 24.58
CA LYS A 133 -7.75 17.80 25.32
C LYS A 133 -7.26 17.02 26.54
N PHE A 134 -7.39 15.70 26.54
CA PHE A 134 -6.92 14.86 27.64
C PHE A 134 -5.38 14.93 27.74
N GLN A 135 -4.87 15.23 28.93
CA GLN A 135 -3.43 15.21 29.22
C GLN A 135 -2.96 13.85 29.71
N ASP A 136 -3.88 13.12 30.38
CA ASP A 136 -3.68 11.77 30.88
C ASP A 136 -4.83 10.88 30.48
N VAL A 137 -4.62 9.55 30.53
CA VAL A 137 -5.72 8.59 30.37
C VAL A 137 -6.60 8.68 31.63
N PRO A 138 -7.92 8.98 31.49
CA PRO A 138 -8.78 9.09 32.66
C PRO A 138 -8.83 7.78 33.47
N GLU A 139 -8.71 7.88 34.81
CA GLU A 139 -8.79 6.71 35.70
C GLU A 139 -10.10 5.93 35.54
N GLU A 140 -11.17 6.65 35.19
CA GLU A 140 -12.49 6.06 34.94
C GLU A 140 -12.42 5.01 33.84
N VAL A 141 -11.64 5.25 32.78
CA VAL A 141 -11.44 4.30 31.66
C VAL A 141 -10.85 3.00 32.18
N CYS A 142 -9.85 3.06 33.04
CA CYS A 142 -9.19 1.87 33.59
C CYS A 142 -10.12 0.96 34.39
N LYS A 143 -11.28 1.48 34.85
CA LYS A 143 -12.28 0.75 35.62
C LYS A 143 -13.42 0.17 34.75
N MET A 144 -13.38 0.40 33.44
CA MET A 144 -14.44 -0.02 32.48
C MET A 144 -14.12 -1.39 31.87
N SER A 145 -14.25 -2.45 32.65
CA SER A 145 -13.86 -3.81 32.26
C SER A 145 -14.62 -4.42 31.07
N SER A 146 -15.71 -3.79 30.63
CA SER A 146 -16.49 -4.18 29.46
C SER A 146 -15.91 -3.71 28.12
N LEU A 147 -14.96 -2.75 28.13
CA LEU A 147 -14.41 -2.16 26.90
C LEU A 147 -13.70 -3.20 26.04
N GLU A 148 -14.08 -3.20 24.77
CA GLU A 148 -13.46 -3.97 23.70
C GLU A 148 -12.66 -3.09 22.72
N GLU A 149 -13.09 -1.84 22.53
CA GLU A 149 -12.41 -0.85 21.68
C GLU A 149 -12.26 0.49 22.41
N LEU A 150 -11.03 1.00 22.45
CA LEU A 150 -10.69 2.29 23.04
C LEU A 150 -9.85 3.12 22.08
N ASP A 151 -10.39 4.26 21.65
CA ASP A 151 -9.67 5.25 20.87
C ASP A 151 -9.47 6.54 21.66
N ILE A 152 -8.21 6.81 22.03
CA ILE A 152 -7.76 8.00 22.75
C ILE A 152 -6.78 8.84 21.89
N SER A 153 -6.83 8.69 20.59
CA SER A 153 -5.91 9.33 19.64
C SER A 153 -6.02 10.86 19.64
N PHE A 154 -4.98 11.52 19.16
CA PHE A 154 -4.96 12.98 18.99
C PHE A 154 -5.38 13.75 20.24
N ASN A 155 -4.78 13.37 21.38
CA ASN A 155 -4.85 14.07 22.65
C ASN A 155 -3.44 14.58 23.05
N MET A 156 -3.22 14.88 24.31
CA MET A 156 -1.92 15.33 24.82
C MET A 156 -1.33 14.34 25.84
N ILE A 157 -1.72 13.06 25.73
CA ILE A 157 -1.36 12.01 26.69
C ILE A 157 0.14 11.72 26.60
N SER A 158 0.83 11.81 27.73
CA SER A 158 2.28 11.59 27.80
C SER A 158 2.65 10.22 28.39
N GLN A 159 1.75 9.62 29.16
CA GLN A 159 1.98 8.33 29.81
C GLN A 159 0.72 7.46 29.76
N LEU A 160 0.92 6.16 29.63
CA LEU A 160 -0.13 5.17 29.77
C LEU A 160 -0.07 4.59 31.18
N PRO A 161 -1.18 4.58 31.95
CA PRO A 161 -1.18 4.05 33.30
C PRO A 161 -1.09 2.52 33.31
N GLU A 162 -0.43 1.97 34.31
CA GLU A 162 -0.34 0.52 34.54
C GLU A 162 -1.72 -0.13 34.69
N ASP A 163 -2.70 0.62 35.21
CA ASP A 163 -4.06 0.16 35.49
C ASP A 163 -4.87 -0.15 34.21
N LEU A 164 -4.40 0.26 33.01
CA LEU A 164 -5.00 -0.18 31.75
C LEU A 164 -5.00 -1.70 31.60
N GLN A 165 -4.09 -2.41 32.28
CA GLN A 165 -4.07 -3.87 32.33
C GLN A 165 -5.38 -4.51 32.80
N SER A 166 -6.25 -3.76 33.50
CA SER A 166 -7.56 -4.25 33.98
C SER A 166 -8.58 -4.44 32.86
N LEU A 167 -8.36 -3.85 31.68
CA LEU A 167 -9.24 -3.94 30.51
C LEU A 167 -9.09 -5.28 29.79
N GLN A 168 -9.42 -6.37 30.46
CA GLN A 168 -9.20 -7.73 29.99
C GLN A 168 -9.98 -8.12 28.72
N ARG A 169 -11.01 -7.35 28.36
CA ARG A 169 -11.78 -7.55 27.12
C ARG A 169 -11.30 -6.70 25.95
N LEU A 170 -10.30 -5.83 26.17
CA LEU A 170 -9.82 -4.91 25.16
C LEU A 170 -9.19 -5.67 23.99
N LYS A 171 -9.71 -5.42 22.79
CA LYS A 171 -9.27 -6.00 21.51
C LYS A 171 -8.53 -4.98 20.65
N ILE A 172 -8.98 -3.72 20.72
CA ILE A 172 -8.44 -2.64 19.89
C ILE A 172 -8.09 -1.47 20.78
N LEU A 173 -6.83 -1.05 20.76
CA LEU A 173 -6.33 0.15 21.43
C LEU A 173 -5.67 1.08 20.42
N ILE A 174 -6.23 2.29 20.29
CA ILE A 174 -5.74 3.31 19.37
C ILE A 174 -5.32 4.54 20.16
N ILE A 175 -4.01 4.88 20.10
CA ILE A 175 -3.39 5.99 20.82
C ILE A 175 -2.60 6.93 19.89
N VAL A 176 -2.96 6.97 18.61
CA VAL A 176 -2.26 7.74 17.56
C VAL A 176 -2.15 9.21 17.92
N GLY A 177 -1.03 9.85 17.61
CA GLY A 177 -0.91 11.31 17.70
C GLY A 177 -0.97 11.87 19.13
N ASN A 178 -0.32 11.19 20.06
CA ASN A 178 -0.13 11.61 21.45
C ASN A 178 1.36 11.92 21.72
N ARG A 179 1.77 11.93 22.99
CA ARG A 179 3.14 12.19 23.45
C ARG A 179 3.71 11.03 24.25
N VAL A 180 3.16 9.83 24.08
CA VAL A 180 3.53 8.63 24.83
C VAL A 180 5.00 8.27 24.55
N THR A 181 5.76 8.00 25.61
CA THR A 181 7.20 7.69 25.51
C THR A 181 7.52 6.20 25.66
N ARG A 182 6.66 5.44 26.32
CA ARG A 182 6.83 4.00 26.54
C ARG A 182 5.50 3.27 26.67
N ILE A 183 5.51 1.98 26.36
CA ILE A 183 4.40 1.06 26.62
C ILE A 183 4.66 0.41 27.99
N PRO A 184 3.69 0.42 28.93
CA PRO A 184 3.86 -0.19 30.24
C PRO A 184 4.08 -1.71 30.19
N ASP A 185 4.89 -2.26 31.08
CA ASP A 185 5.12 -3.70 31.15
C ASP A 185 3.88 -4.51 31.54
N SER A 186 2.93 -3.87 32.22
CA SER A 186 1.62 -4.45 32.56
C SER A 186 0.78 -4.82 31.34
N PHE A 187 1.03 -4.23 30.14
CA PHE A 187 0.30 -4.53 28.91
C PHE A 187 0.39 -6.01 28.52
N ARG A 188 1.45 -6.74 28.92
CA ARG A 188 1.53 -8.21 28.77
C ARG A 188 0.30 -8.96 29.30
N ARG A 189 -0.50 -8.33 30.19
CA ARG A 189 -1.73 -8.89 30.75
C ARG A 189 -2.97 -8.63 29.89
N LEU A 190 -2.89 -7.78 28.86
CA LEU A 190 -3.98 -7.53 27.92
C LEU A 190 -4.08 -8.69 26.90
N SER A 191 -4.48 -9.85 27.42
CA SER A 191 -4.42 -11.11 26.66
C SER A 191 -5.31 -11.16 25.42
N ASN A 192 -6.34 -10.30 25.31
CA ASN A 192 -7.25 -10.23 24.17
C ASN A 192 -6.89 -9.13 23.18
N LEU A 193 -5.83 -8.35 23.42
CA LEU A 193 -5.46 -7.26 22.53
C LEU A 193 -4.97 -7.79 21.19
N GLY A 194 -5.72 -7.50 20.13
CA GLY A 194 -5.43 -7.88 18.76
C GLY A 194 -4.83 -6.75 17.92
N VAL A 195 -5.22 -5.50 18.18
CA VAL A 195 -4.74 -4.32 17.45
C VAL A 195 -4.19 -3.29 18.43
N LEU A 196 -2.92 -2.91 18.22
CA LEU A 196 -2.28 -1.79 18.90
C LEU A 196 -1.81 -0.77 17.86
N ASP A 197 -2.47 0.39 17.82
CA ASP A 197 -2.06 1.51 16.97
C ASP A 197 -1.54 2.65 17.83
N CYS A 198 -0.22 2.80 17.85
CA CYS A 198 0.47 3.84 18.61
C CYS A 198 1.32 4.75 17.70
N ARG A 199 0.94 4.89 16.44
CA ARG A 199 1.63 5.77 15.48
C ARG A 199 1.65 7.23 15.95
N ARG A 200 2.70 7.98 15.53
CA ARG A 200 2.85 9.41 15.83
C ARG A 200 2.85 9.69 17.34
N ASN A 201 3.78 9.04 18.02
CA ASN A 201 4.10 9.26 19.44
C ASN A 201 5.61 9.48 19.62
N ASN A 202 6.11 9.40 20.84
CA ASN A 202 7.53 9.54 21.17
C ASN A 202 8.08 8.23 21.77
N ILE A 203 7.54 7.08 21.36
CA ILE A 203 7.88 5.78 21.94
C ILE A 203 9.31 5.41 21.53
N THR A 204 10.14 5.07 22.53
CA THR A 204 11.52 4.64 22.33
C THR A 204 11.69 3.13 22.44
N GLU A 205 10.84 2.48 23.24
CA GLU A 205 10.90 1.05 23.54
C GLU A 205 9.50 0.44 23.51
N LEU A 206 9.38 -0.73 22.90
CA LEU A 206 8.11 -1.46 22.79
C LEU A 206 7.89 -2.46 23.93
N GLY A 207 8.96 -2.79 24.68
CA GLY A 207 8.89 -3.59 25.91
C GLY A 207 8.00 -4.82 25.83
N ALA A 208 6.90 -4.79 26.57
CA ALA A 208 5.97 -5.90 26.70
C ALA A 208 5.12 -6.22 25.46
N VAL A 209 5.19 -5.42 24.39
CA VAL A 209 4.34 -5.62 23.17
C VAL A 209 4.64 -6.96 22.51
N SER A 210 5.90 -7.37 22.49
CA SER A 210 6.33 -8.67 21.94
C SER A 210 5.76 -9.88 22.71
N LEU A 211 5.27 -9.66 23.93
CA LEU A 211 4.70 -10.71 24.79
C LEU A 211 3.18 -10.84 24.67
N LEU A 212 2.52 -10.03 23.85
CA LEU A 212 1.08 -10.07 23.65
C LEU A 212 0.67 -11.30 22.82
N PRO A 213 -0.09 -12.25 23.40
CA PRO A 213 -0.30 -13.57 22.77
C PRO A 213 -1.22 -13.53 21.54
N ASN A 214 -2.14 -12.57 21.49
CA ASN A 214 -3.17 -12.46 20.45
C ASN A 214 -3.01 -11.22 19.56
N LEU A 215 -1.85 -10.55 19.61
CA LEU A 215 -1.61 -9.37 18.80
C LEU A 215 -1.50 -9.75 17.31
N GLU A 216 -2.38 -9.20 16.51
CA GLU A 216 -2.45 -9.37 15.06
C GLU A 216 -1.88 -8.17 14.29
N GLU A 217 -2.11 -6.95 14.80
CA GLU A 217 -1.63 -5.72 14.18
C GLU A 217 -0.84 -4.86 15.16
N LEU A 218 0.39 -4.54 14.79
CA LEU A 218 1.28 -3.63 15.50
C LEU A 218 1.65 -2.46 14.59
N LEU A 219 1.07 -1.28 14.88
CA LEU A 219 1.27 -0.07 14.12
C LEU A 219 1.99 0.97 14.98
N VAL A 220 3.29 1.17 14.72
CA VAL A 220 4.21 2.00 15.52
C VAL A 220 4.87 3.10 14.70
N GLY A 221 4.43 3.31 13.47
CA GLY A 221 5.03 4.29 12.57
C GLY A 221 5.12 5.71 13.18
N HIS A 222 6.17 6.46 12.81
CA HIS A 222 6.43 7.81 13.34
C HIS A 222 6.61 7.84 14.86
N ASN A 223 7.61 7.14 15.34
CA ASN A 223 8.07 7.13 16.74
C ASN A 223 9.61 7.25 16.79
N SER A 224 10.22 6.92 17.90
CA SER A 224 11.68 6.92 18.11
C SER A 224 12.21 5.55 18.51
N VAL A 225 11.54 4.47 18.08
CA VAL A 225 11.92 3.09 18.40
C VAL A 225 13.26 2.75 17.77
N GLN A 226 14.17 2.17 18.55
CA GLN A 226 15.53 1.83 18.10
C GLN A 226 15.70 0.36 17.73
N ALA A 227 14.92 -0.54 18.35
CA ALA A 227 14.94 -1.95 18.09
C ALA A 227 13.53 -2.55 18.15
N LEU A 228 13.25 -3.52 17.28
CA LEU A 228 12.01 -4.29 17.29
C LEU A 228 12.35 -5.77 17.47
N ASP A 229 11.82 -6.35 18.54
CA ASP A 229 11.82 -7.79 18.76
C ASP A 229 10.37 -8.29 18.80
N VAL A 230 9.97 -9.04 17.78
CA VAL A 230 8.64 -9.64 17.65
C VAL A 230 8.70 -11.17 17.65
N SER A 231 9.78 -11.73 18.18
CA SER A 231 10.01 -13.18 18.24
C SER A 231 8.93 -13.97 19.02
N SER A 232 8.10 -13.28 19.81
CA SER A 232 7.05 -13.90 20.62
C SER A 232 5.61 -13.68 20.10
N GLY A 233 5.43 -12.98 18.99
CA GLY A 233 4.10 -12.65 18.44
C GLY A 233 3.61 -13.62 17.36
N PRO A 234 3.11 -14.83 17.70
CA PRO A 234 2.81 -15.86 16.71
C PRO A 234 1.64 -15.54 15.77
N LEU A 235 0.77 -14.60 16.15
CA LEU A 235 -0.43 -14.21 15.40
C LEU A 235 -0.27 -12.91 14.62
N LEU A 236 0.91 -12.30 14.64
CA LEU A 236 1.14 -11.04 13.92
C LEU A 236 0.93 -11.21 12.41
N LYS A 237 0.03 -10.40 11.87
CA LYS A 237 -0.30 -10.29 10.44
C LYS A 237 0.22 -9.00 9.82
N ARG A 238 0.23 -7.90 10.60
CA ARG A 238 0.64 -6.58 10.12
C ARG A 238 1.60 -5.92 11.10
N ILE A 239 2.74 -5.48 10.57
CA ILE A 239 3.72 -4.67 11.30
C ILE A 239 4.04 -3.42 10.47
N ASP A 240 3.82 -2.25 11.07
CA ASP A 240 4.28 -0.97 10.55
C ASP A 240 5.16 -0.28 11.59
N ILE A 241 6.45 -0.22 11.34
CA ILE A 241 7.44 0.50 12.15
C ILE A 241 8.14 1.61 11.36
N SER A 242 7.50 2.07 10.28
CA SER A 242 8.03 3.12 9.43
C SER A 242 8.32 4.42 10.20
N HIS A 243 9.26 5.22 9.70
CA HIS A 243 9.63 6.49 10.33
C HIS A 243 10.00 6.34 11.81
N ASN A 244 10.95 5.44 12.07
CA ASN A 244 11.54 5.22 13.38
C ASN A 244 13.08 5.23 13.28
N ASP A 245 13.77 5.15 14.40
CA ASP A 245 15.24 5.08 14.47
C ASP A 245 15.76 3.63 14.51
N VAL A 246 15.01 2.68 13.94
CA VAL A 246 15.28 1.25 14.07
C VAL A 246 16.58 0.89 13.36
N THR A 247 17.52 0.34 14.12
CA THR A 247 18.79 -0.18 13.62
C THR A 247 18.84 -1.71 13.59
N GLN A 248 17.95 -2.37 14.37
CA GLN A 248 17.87 -3.82 14.46
C GLN A 248 16.42 -4.29 14.49
N ILE A 249 16.11 -5.30 13.70
CA ILE A 249 14.84 -6.00 13.72
C ILE A 249 15.14 -7.47 13.97
N SER A 250 14.65 -8.02 15.09
CA SER A 250 14.73 -9.42 15.40
C SER A 250 13.36 -10.07 15.17
N LEU A 251 13.29 -10.95 14.18
CA LEU A 251 12.16 -11.85 13.93
C LEU A 251 12.57 -13.31 14.16
N ALA A 252 13.80 -13.52 14.63
CA ALA A 252 14.31 -14.85 14.92
C ALA A 252 13.57 -15.49 16.10
N PRO A 253 13.37 -16.81 16.12
CA PRO A 253 12.77 -17.50 17.24
C PRO A 253 13.68 -17.33 18.47
N GLY A 254 13.17 -16.66 19.50
CA GLY A 254 13.76 -16.74 20.82
C GLY A 254 13.69 -18.18 21.36
N PRO A 255 14.27 -18.50 22.52
CA PRO A 255 14.30 -19.85 23.06
C PRO A 255 12.92 -20.50 23.26
N VAL A 256 11.85 -19.75 23.14
CA VAL A 256 10.43 -20.19 23.19
C VAL A 256 9.65 -19.69 21.95
N GLY A 257 10.30 -18.94 21.04
CA GLY A 257 9.63 -18.13 20.03
C GLY A 257 9.21 -18.89 18.77
N ARG A 258 8.03 -18.58 18.32
CA ARG A 258 7.56 -18.91 16.97
C ARG A 258 7.74 -17.68 16.10
N ILE A 259 8.32 -17.85 14.91
CA ILE A 259 8.36 -16.81 13.90
C ILE A 259 6.92 -16.49 13.49
N PRO A 260 6.54 -15.23 13.25
CA PRO A 260 5.21 -14.86 12.78
C PRO A 260 5.05 -15.29 11.32
N VAL A 261 4.92 -16.59 11.08
CA VAL A 261 4.74 -17.18 9.74
C VAL A 261 3.48 -16.67 9.04
N GLY A 262 2.51 -16.14 9.79
CA GLY A 262 1.28 -15.54 9.29
C GLY A 262 1.42 -14.07 8.90
N LEU A 263 2.62 -13.47 8.97
CA LEU A 263 2.83 -12.07 8.63
C LEU A 263 2.59 -11.83 7.14
N THR A 264 1.61 -10.97 6.84
CA THR A 264 1.21 -10.62 5.46
C THR A 264 1.71 -9.24 5.03
N TYR A 265 1.94 -8.35 5.99
CA TYR A 265 2.35 -6.97 5.74
C TYR A 265 3.49 -6.56 6.67
N LEU A 266 4.60 -6.10 6.07
CA LEU A 266 5.75 -5.55 6.79
C LEU A 266 6.19 -4.24 6.16
N ASN A 267 6.11 -3.15 6.92
CA ASN A 267 6.62 -1.83 6.54
C ASN A 267 7.70 -1.37 7.51
N VAL A 268 8.92 -1.25 7.00
CA VAL A 268 10.10 -0.76 7.74
C VAL A 268 10.72 0.46 7.05
N SER A 269 9.91 1.23 6.35
CA SER A 269 10.38 2.42 5.62
C SER A 269 10.91 3.51 6.55
N SER A 270 11.85 4.30 6.06
CA SER A 270 12.42 5.44 6.82
C SER A 270 12.93 5.03 8.20
N ALA A 271 13.54 3.86 8.29
CA ALA A 271 14.32 3.39 9.42
C ALA A 271 15.83 3.66 9.15
N LYS A 272 16.70 3.19 10.01
CA LYS A 272 18.16 3.31 9.80
C LYS A 272 18.81 1.99 9.40
N LEU A 273 18.03 1.10 8.79
CA LEU A 273 18.45 -0.24 8.44
C LEU A 273 19.47 -0.25 7.28
N SER A 274 20.44 -1.12 7.37
CA SER A 274 21.46 -1.32 6.31
C SER A 274 21.56 -2.76 5.82
N SER A 275 21.04 -3.73 6.59
CA SER A 275 20.97 -5.16 6.24
C SER A 275 19.63 -5.75 6.66
N LEU A 276 19.27 -6.88 6.03
CA LEU A 276 18.10 -7.71 6.37
C LEU A 276 18.53 -9.07 6.95
N ASP A 277 19.80 -9.25 7.30
CA ASP A 277 20.35 -10.55 7.70
C ASP A 277 19.67 -11.10 8.97
N ASP A 278 19.34 -10.21 9.93
CA ASP A 278 18.67 -10.57 11.17
C ASP A 278 17.15 -10.81 11.02
N LEU A 279 16.59 -10.51 9.84
CA LEU A 279 15.14 -10.55 9.62
C LEU A 279 14.60 -11.97 9.38
N ALA A 280 15.46 -12.96 9.11
CA ALA A 280 15.06 -14.32 8.69
C ALA A 280 13.99 -14.29 7.57
N LEU A 281 14.16 -13.37 6.59
CA LEU A 281 13.17 -13.01 5.57
C LEU A 281 12.53 -14.23 4.88
N GLY A 282 13.31 -15.22 4.52
CA GLY A 282 12.84 -16.45 3.85
C GLY A 282 11.84 -17.29 4.67
N GLN A 283 11.70 -17.03 5.95
CA GLN A 283 10.73 -17.74 6.81
C GLN A 283 9.35 -17.06 6.83
N LEU A 284 9.26 -15.82 6.34
CA LEU A 284 8.02 -15.04 6.27
C LEU A 284 7.20 -15.39 5.01
N THR A 285 6.95 -16.66 4.78
CA THR A 285 6.38 -17.19 3.52
C THR A 285 4.96 -16.72 3.21
N SER A 286 4.24 -16.18 4.20
CA SER A 286 2.90 -15.59 4.03
C SER A 286 2.92 -14.12 3.60
N LEU A 287 4.10 -13.51 3.48
CA LEU A 287 4.21 -12.08 3.22
C LEU A 287 3.68 -11.72 1.83
N GLU A 288 2.73 -10.78 1.79
CA GLU A 288 2.11 -10.25 0.56
C GLU A 288 2.63 -8.85 0.22
N GLU A 289 2.96 -8.05 1.22
CA GLU A 289 3.48 -6.70 1.03
C GLU A 289 4.72 -6.46 1.88
N LEU A 290 5.83 -6.04 1.25
CA LEU A 290 7.09 -5.68 1.88
C LEU A 290 7.53 -4.29 1.43
N THR A 291 7.70 -3.37 2.39
CA THR A 291 8.15 -2.01 2.13
C THR A 291 9.40 -1.68 2.95
N LEU A 292 10.49 -1.36 2.24
CA LEU A 292 11.82 -1.11 2.78
C LEU A 292 12.34 0.29 2.40
N ASP A 293 11.47 1.20 1.99
CA ASP A 293 11.85 2.50 1.40
C ASP A 293 12.65 3.38 2.36
N ARG A 294 13.47 4.28 1.80
CA ARG A 294 14.20 5.30 2.57
C ARG A 294 15.05 4.73 3.69
N ASN A 295 15.85 3.71 3.35
CA ASN A 295 16.81 3.06 4.23
C ASN A 295 18.23 3.17 3.66
N LYS A 296 19.16 2.36 4.14
CA LYS A 296 20.56 2.35 3.69
C LYS A 296 20.96 1.00 3.09
N PHE A 297 20.00 0.27 2.52
CA PHE A 297 20.28 -1.03 1.91
C PHE A 297 21.15 -0.89 0.68
N ARG A 298 22.20 -1.72 0.60
CA ARG A 298 23.07 -1.81 -0.58
C ARG A 298 22.77 -3.04 -1.44
N ALA A 299 22.15 -4.04 -0.85
CA ALA A 299 21.75 -5.27 -1.51
C ALA A 299 20.49 -5.84 -0.84
N ILE A 300 19.73 -6.64 -1.57
CA ILE A 300 18.60 -7.43 -1.08
C ILE A 300 19.04 -8.90 -1.13
N PRO A 301 18.80 -9.68 -0.05
CA PRO A 301 19.23 -11.06 0.03
C PRO A 301 18.45 -11.97 -0.92
N ASP A 302 19.06 -13.08 -1.34
CA ASP A 302 18.44 -14.09 -2.20
C ASP A 302 17.20 -14.76 -1.56
N SER A 303 17.09 -14.75 -0.23
CA SER A 303 15.91 -15.23 0.49
C SER A 303 14.61 -14.46 0.16
N LEU A 304 14.69 -13.28 -0.47
CA LEU A 304 13.52 -12.61 -1.05
C LEU A 304 12.73 -13.55 -1.99
N GLY A 305 13.42 -14.36 -2.78
CA GLY A 305 12.78 -15.29 -3.73
C GLY A 305 12.00 -16.44 -3.09
N GLU A 306 12.04 -16.61 -1.77
CA GLU A 306 11.27 -17.60 -1.01
C GLU A 306 9.86 -17.10 -0.66
N LEU A 307 9.61 -15.79 -0.78
CA LEU A 307 8.33 -15.15 -0.48
C LEU A 307 7.30 -15.36 -1.60
N SER A 308 6.87 -16.58 -1.81
CA SER A 308 6.04 -16.99 -2.95
C SER A 308 4.67 -16.30 -3.05
N LEU A 309 4.17 -15.70 -1.95
CA LEU A 309 2.90 -14.98 -1.89
C LEU A 309 3.07 -13.47 -2.10
N LEU A 310 4.30 -12.96 -2.23
CA LEU A 310 4.58 -11.54 -2.33
C LEU A 310 3.95 -10.94 -3.59
N ARG A 311 3.11 -9.92 -3.40
CA ARG A 311 2.41 -9.16 -4.46
C ARG A 311 2.99 -7.77 -4.65
N SER A 312 3.46 -7.15 -3.57
CA SER A 312 4.00 -5.79 -3.62
C SER A 312 5.35 -5.74 -2.91
N PHE A 313 6.38 -5.32 -3.64
CA PHE A 313 7.70 -5.09 -3.08
C PHE A 313 8.17 -3.68 -3.41
N SER A 314 8.51 -2.92 -2.37
CA SER A 314 9.08 -1.57 -2.49
C SER A 314 10.37 -1.46 -1.68
N CYS A 315 11.42 -0.95 -2.30
CA CYS A 315 12.69 -0.61 -1.68
C CYS A 315 13.29 0.65 -2.30
N SER A 316 12.44 1.64 -2.58
CA SER A 316 12.83 2.94 -3.13
C SER A 316 13.72 3.74 -2.18
N ASP A 317 14.41 4.75 -2.70
CA ASP A 317 15.26 5.64 -1.90
C ASP A 317 16.30 4.88 -1.04
N ASN A 318 17.07 3.97 -1.69
CA ASN A 318 18.13 3.19 -1.07
C ASN A 318 19.44 3.29 -1.87
N LEU A 319 20.39 2.42 -1.61
CA LEU A 319 21.70 2.39 -2.29
C LEU A 319 21.92 1.08 -3.06
N ILE A 320 20.84 0.44 -3.52
CA ILE A 320 20.85 -0.92 -4.09
C ILE A 320 21.47 -0.88 -5.49
N GLY A 321 22.55 -1.65 -5.68
CA GLY A 321 23.24 -1.73 -6.96
C GLY A 321 22.68 -2.80 -7.91
N ALA A 322 22.07 -3.85 -7.37
CA ALA A 322 21.45 -4.92 -8.14
C ALA A 322 20.36 -5.61 -7.32
N LEU A 323 19.32 -6.14 -7.98
CA LEU A 323 18.33 -7.02 -7.36
C LEU A 323 18.80 -8.49 -7.46
N PRO A 324 18.45 -9.34 -6.47
CA PRO A 324 18.82 -10.75 -6.49
C PRO A 324 18.16 -11.50 -7.65
N SER A 325 18.86 -12.47 -8.22
CA SER A 325 18.32 -13.29 -9.32
C SER A 325 17.09 -14.13 -8.88
N SER A 326 16.98 -14.40 -7.60
CA SER A 326 15.85 -15.11 -6.99
C SER A 326 14.51 -14.35 -7.12
N ILE A 327 14.52 -13.03 -7.41
CA ILE A 327 13.29 -12.25 -7.63
C ILE A 327 12.42 -12.84 -8.75
N GLY A 328 13.03 -13.50 -9.73
CA GLY A 328 12.31 -14.19 -10.81
C GLY A 328 11.46 -15.39 -10.35
N ARG A 329 11.56 -15.82 -9.09
CA ARG A 329 10.71 -16.86 -8.49
C ARG A 329 9.37 -16.31 -7.98
N LEU A 330 9.23 -14.98 -7.85
CA LEU A 330 8.05 -14.32 -7.30
C LEU A 330 6.92 -14.27 -8.35
N GLN A 331 6.22 -15.39 -8.52
CA GLN A 331 5.20 -15.53 -9.56
C GLN A 331 3.91 -14.75 -9.28
N ARG A 332 3.71 -14.26 -8.05
CA ARG A 332 2.56 -13.43 -7.66
C ARG A 332 2.88 -11.94 -7.53
N LEU A 333 4.14 -11.57 -7.80
CA LEU A 333 4.55 -10.16 -7.71
C LEU A 333 3.83 -9.34 -8.80
N GLU A 334 3.02 -8.37 -8.35
CA GLU A 334 2.21 -7.47 -9.18
C GLU A 334 2.85 -6.08 -9.28
N ARG A 335 3.47 -5.62 -8.20
CA ARG A 335 4.05 -4.28 -8.09
C ARG A 335 5.47 -4.33 -7.58
N LEU A 336 6.38 -3.70 -8.32
CA LEU A 336 7.77 -3.51 -7.95
C LEU A 336 8.12 -2.03 -8.01
N ASP A 337 8.56 -1.47 -6.89
CA ASP A 337 9.08 -0.11 -6.81
C ASP A 337 10.50 -0.11 -6.25
N VAL A 338 11.45 0.31 -7.07
CA VAL A 338 12.88 0.40 -6.75
C VAL A 338 13.46 1.72 -7.24
N HIS A 339 12.62 2.77 -7.31
CA HIS A 339 13.08 4.08 -7.76
C HIS A 339 14.13 4.67 -6.81
N ASN A 340 14.91 5.59 -7.32
CA ASN A 340 15.96 6.29 -6.57
C ASN A 340 16.91 5.32 -5.86
N ASN A 341 17.62 4.52 -6.68
CA ASN A 341 18.64 3.56 -6.27
C ASN A 341 19.87 3.64 -7.21
N ASN A 342 20.79 2.68 -7.12
CA ASN A 342 22.01 2.63 -7.91
C ASN A 342 22.02 1.47 -8.92
N LEU A 343 20.84 1.01 -9.40
CA LEU A 343 20.75 -0.08 -10.35
C LEU A 343 21.44 0.28 -11.66
N THR A 344 22.36 -0.57 -12.13
CA THR A 344 23.15 -0.33 -13.36
C THR A 344 22.55 -0.97 -14.60
N GLU A 345 21.72 -2.00 -14.42
CA GLU A 345 21.04 -2.70 -15.51
C GLU A 345 19.62 -3.12 -15.09
N PHE A 346 18.76 -3.34 -16.08
CA PHE A 346 17.44 -3.92 -15.84
C PHE A 346 17.59 -5.39 -15.43
N PRO A 347 17.07 -5.81 -14.25
CA PRO A 347 17.27 -7.16 -13.75
C PRO A 347 16.66 -8.21 -14.68
N THR A 348 17.50 -9.05 -15.29
CA THR A 348 17.05 -10.07 -16.26
C THR A 348 16.09 -11.09 -15.66
N ALA A 349 16.16 -11.34 -14.36
CA ALA A 349 15.26 -12.26 -13.67
C ALA A 349 13.80 -11.82 -13.68
N LEU A 350 13.52 -10.50 -13.80
CA LEU A 350 12.15 -9.96 -13.85
C LEU A 350 11.35 -10.45 -15.07
N TRP A 351 12.05 -10.80 -16.15
CA TRP A 351 11.37 -11.37 -17.32
C TRP A 351 10.58 -12.64 -17.02
N ASN A 352 10.89 -13.34 -15.90
CA ASN A 352 10.21 -14.54 -15.46
C ASN A 352 8.98 -14.26 -14.58
N CYS A 353 8.76 -13.01 -14.13
CA CYS A 353 7.63 -12.64 -13.27
C CYS A 353 6.35 -12.46 -14.09
N GLY A 354 5.51 -13.48 -14.15
CA GLY A 354 4.34 -13.53 -15.02
C GLY A 354 3.10 -12.76 -14.54
N SER A 355 3.10 -12.24 -13.31
CA SER A 355 1.99 -11.43 -12.75
C SER A 355 2.36 -9.94 -12.59
N LEU A 356 3.59 -9.55 -12.97
CA LEU A 356 4.09 -8.21 -12.71
C LEU A 356 3.45 -7.19 -13.65
N GLU A 357 2.63 -6.32 -13.09
CA GLU A 357 1.84 -5.31 -13.83
C GLU A 357 2.48 -3.93 -13.81
N ARG A 358 3.19 -3.61 -12.72
CA ARG A 358 3.80 -2.29 -12.55
C ARG A 358 5.24 -2.39 -12.07
N ILE A 359 6.14 -1.73 -12.80
CA ILE A 359 7.56 -1.57 -12.44
C ILE A 359 7.89 -0.08 -12.40
N ASN A 360 8.46 0.37 -11.28
CA ASN A 360 9.03 1.70 -11.15
C ASN A 360 10.53 1.58 -10.83
N MET A 361 11.37 2.00 -11.78
CA MET A 361 12.84 2.06 -11.69
C MET A 361 13.36 3.46 -12.04
N THR A 362 12.51 4.48 -11.88
CA THR A 362 12.89 5.88 -12.11
C THR A 362 14.08 6.27 -11.22
N SER A 363 14.91 7.22 -11.67
CA SER A 363 16.04 7.75 -10.91
C SER A 363 17.02 6.64 -10.46
N ASN A 364 17.52 5.90 -11.45
CA ASN A 364 18.60 4.92 -11.29
C ASN A 364 19.75 5.25 -12.27
N VAL A 365 20.67 4.34 -12.45
CA VAL A 365 21.78 4.51 -13.41
C VAL A 365 21.76 3.41 -14.50
N ILE A 366 20.56 2.92 -14.83
CA ILE A 366 20.35 1.83 -15.77
C ILE A 366 20.78 2.25 -17.17
N ALA A 367 21.78 1.56 -17.72
CA ALA A 367 22.27 1.80 -19.07
C ALA A 367 21.80 0.75 -20.08
N HIS A 368 21.46 -0.45 -19.64
CA HIS A 368 21.16 -1.57 -20.53
C HIS A 368 19.94 -2.37 -20.06
N ILE A 369 19.14 -2.81 -21.04
CA ILE A 369 18.09 -3.82 -20.86
C ILE A 369 18.54 -5.06 -21.64
N ARG A 370 18.48 -6.24 -21.02
CA ARG A 370 18.86 -7.50 -21.65
C ARG A 370 17.80 -8.56 -21.41
N LEU A 371 17.61 -9.46 -22.38
CA LEU A 371 16.82 -10.67 -22.17
C LEU A 371 17.65 -11.70 -21.39
N PRO A 372 17.02 -12.59 -20.62
CA PRO A 372 17.72 -13.69 -20.00
C PRO A 372 18.42 -14.53 -21.06
N SER A 373 19.73 -14.82 -20.86
CA SER A 373 20.46 -15.78 -21.67
C SER A 373 19.78 -17.16 -21.50
N LEU A 374 19.41 -17.81 -22.59
CA LEU A 374 18.96 -19.19 -22.55
C LEU A 374 20.03 -20.02 -21.84
N PRO A 375 19.67 -20.93 -20.90
CA PRO A 375 20.60 -21.94 -20.44
C PRO A 375 21.13 -22.66 -21.70
N PRO A 376 22.45 -22.96 -21.77
CA PRO A 376 22.97 -23.76 -22.87
C PRO A 376 22.09 -24.99 -22.97
N ALA A 377 21.59 -25.28 -24.18
CA ALA A 377 20.75 -26.44 -24.44
C ALA A 377 21.42 -27.61 -23.70
N SER A 378 20.75 -28.19 -22.71
CA SER A 378 21.32 -29.23 -21.87
C SER A 378 21.94 -30.24 -22.81
N ALA A 379 23.24 -30.47 -22.68
CA ALA A 379 23.89 -31.54 -23.41
C ALA A 379 23.03 -32.78 -23.17
N ALA A 380 22.56 -33.37 -24.27
CA ALA A 380 21.82 -34.62 -24.20
C ALA A 380 22.58 -35.57 -23.24
N PRO A 381 21.91 -36.29 -22.35
CA PRO A 381 22.60 -37.21 -21.46
C PRO A 381 23.44 -38.15 -22.34
N PRO A 382 24.72 -38.40 -21.97
CA PRO A 382 25.54 -39.30 -22.74
C PRO A 382 24.79 -40.63 -22.91
N PRO A 383 24.85 -41.27 -24.10
CA PRO A 383 24.17 -42.52 -24.32
C PRO A 383 24.65 -43.52 -23.27
N PRO A 384 23.78 -44.43 -22.77
CA PRO A 384 24.15 -45.38 -21.73
C PRO A 384 25.33 -46.22 -22.23
N THR A 385 26.45 -46.12 -21.55
CA THR A 385 27.61 -47.00 -21.77
C THR A 385 27.20 -48.40 -21.38
N LEU A 386 26.89 -49.23 -22.41
CA LEU A 386 26.87 -50.69 -22.28
C LEU A 386 28.30 -51.15 -21.99
N GLY A 387 28.52 -51.58 -20.78
CA GLY A 387 29.80 -52.19 -20.38
C GLY A 387 30.02 -53.48 -21.15
N PHE A 388 31.15 -53.57 -21.86
CA PHE A 388 31.77 -54.83 -22.24
C PHE A 388 33.22 -54.82 -21.73
N PRO A 389 33.75 -56.00 -21.31
CA PRO A 389 35.02 -56.06 -20.60
C PRO A 389 36.22 -55.94 -21.53
N GLU A 390 37.27 -55.32 -21.01
CA GLU A 390 38.60 -55.27 -21.61
C GLU A 390 39.17 -56.68 -21.86
N SER A 391 39.54 -56.93 -23.11
CA SER A 391 40.75 -57.72 -23.36
C SER A 391 41.22 -57.55 -24.80
N ALA A 392 42.49 -57.21 -24.90
CA ALA A 392 43.50 -57.58 -25.87
C ALA A 392 43.66 -56.83 -27.21
N LEU A 393 44.84 -56.26 -27.31
CA LEU A 393 45.80 -56.22 -28.43
C LEU A 393 45.74 -55.12 -29.50
N SER A 394 46.70 -54.20 -29.34
CA SER A 394 47.77 -53.85 -30.27
C SER A 394 47.49 -53.89 -31.77
N SER A 395 47.57 -52.76 -32.43
CA SER A 395 48.54 -52.50 -33.53
C SER A 395 48.35 -51.10 -34.14
N THR A 396 49.43 -50.45 -34.23
CA THR A 396 49.76 -49.26 -35.04
C THR A 396 49.37 -49.42 -36.49
N VAL A 397 48.88 -48.32 -37.13
CA VAL A 397 49.30 -47.83 -38.45
C VAL A 397 48.82 -46.40 -38.68
N THR A 398 49.73 -45.65 -39.26
CA THR A 398 49.87 -44.27 -39.60
C THR A 398 49.03 -43.76 -40.79
N LEU A 399 48.68 -42.44 -40.75
CA LEU A 399 48.72 -41.38 -41.79
C LEU A 399 47.86 -41.52 -43.08
N VAL A 400 47.15 -40.52 -43.47
CA VAL A 400 47.39 -39.27 -44.25
C VAL A 400 46.08 -38.76 -44.89
N PRO A 401 45.89 -37.49 -45.20
CA PRO A 401 44.64 -36.84 -45.45
C PRO A 401 44.28 -36.74 -46.94
N CYS A 402 43.01 -36.63 -47.24
CA CYS A 402 42.52 -36.09 -48.53
C CYS A 402 41.19 -35.40 -48.39
N LEU A 403 41.17 -34.09 -48.67
CA LEU A 403 40.09 -33.37 -49.31
C LEU A 403 40.15 -33.63 -50.83
N PRO A 404 39.18 -33.33 -51.72
CA PRO A 404 37.94 -32.55 -51.54
C PRO A 404 36.73 -33.14 -52.35
N ASP A 405 35.65 -32.39 -52.30
CA ASP A 405 34.72 -31.94 -53.37
C ASP A 405 33.22 -32.17 -53.13
N ARG A 406 32.56 -31.01 -53.07
CA ARG A 406 31.28 -30.60 -53.64
C ARG A 406 30.25 -31.65 -54.09
N LYS A 407 29.03 -31.56 -53.59
CA LYS A 407 27.80 -31.01 -54.20
C LYS A 407 26.56 -31.22 -53.35
N ALA A 408 25.95 -30.14 -53.02
CA ALA A 408 24.55 -29.69 -53.31
C ALA A 408 23.39 -30.56 -52.87
N SER A 409 22.55 -29.84 -52.14
CA SER A 409 21.07 -29.89 -52.07
C SER A 409 20.45 -30.94 -51.15
N THR A 410 19.88 -30.48 -50.09
CA THR A 410 18.42 -30.36 -49.99
C THR A 410 18.03 -29.57 -48.73
N THR A 411 17.25 -28.58 -48.96
CA THR A 411 16.51 -27.73 -48.08
C THR A 411 15.75 -28.53 -47.04
N GLY A 412 16.20 -28.44 -45.80
CA GLY A 412 15.40 -28.70 -44.63
C GLY A 412 15.36 -27.40 -43.85
N SER A 413 14.41 -26.54 -44.11
CA SER A 413 14.10 -25.40 -43.26
C SER A 413 13.63 -25.95 -41.93
N VAL A 414 14.52 -26.05 -40.95
CA VAL A 414 14.11 -26.13 -39.56
C VAL A 414 13.51 -24.76 -39.24
N ALA A 415 12.19 -24.72 -39.26
CA ALA A 415 11.44 -23.60 -38.71
C ALA A 415 11.97 -23.32 -37.33
N PRO A 416 12.33 -22.06 -36.95
CA PRO A 416 12.73 -21.76 -35.61
C PRO A 416 11.56 -22.15 -34.72
N SER A 417 11.80 -23.11 -33.81
CA SER A 417 10.87 -23.48 -32.77
C SER A 417 10.36 -22.17 -32.14
N SER A 418 9.04 -21.98 -32.08
CA SER A 418 8.37 -20.81 -31.52
C SER A 418 8.93 -20.55 -30.12
N ARG A 419 9.87 -19.61 -30.04
CA ARG A 419 10.41 -19.14 -28.75
C ARG A 419 9.23 -18.51 -28.04
N SER A 420 8.74 -19.12 -26.98
CA SER A 420 7.74 -18.51 -26.11
C SER A 420 8.31 -17.20 -25.55
N LEU A 421 7.61 -16.10 -25.76
CA LEU A 421 7.99 -14.81 -25.19
C LEU A 421 8.07 -14.93 -23.66
N PRO A 422 8.96 -14.16 -22.99
CA PRO A 422 9.04 -14.16 -21.55
C PRO A 422 7.70 -13.85 -20.88
N PRO A 423 7.37 -14.44 -19.72
CA PRO A 423 6.10 -14.24 -19.03
C PRO A 423 5.73 -12.77 -18.81
N LEU A 424 6.69 -11.91 -18.44
CA LEU A 424 6.52 -10.48 -18.22
C LEU A 424 5.85 -9.75 -19.41
N VAL A 425 6.08 -10.21 -20.64
CA VAL A 425 5.51 -9.59 -21.86
C VAL A 425 3.99 -9.59 -21.85
N LYS A 426 3.37 -10.54 -21.13
CA LYS A 426 1.92 -10.72 -21.10
C LYS A 426 1.23 -10.02 -19.92
N SER A 427 2.00 -9.46 -18.99
CA SER A 427 1.45 -8.91 -17.74
C SER A 427 1.77 -7.43 -17.54
N LEU A 428 2.93 -6.95 -18.03
CA LEU A 428 3.41 -5.62 -17.70
C LEU A 428 2.59 -4.52 -18.41
N GLN A 429 1.92 -3.70 -17.60
CA GLN A 429 1.06 -2.61 -18.08
C GLN A 429 1.70 -1.23 -17.85
N ARG A 430 2.49 -1.06 -16.79
CA ARG A 430 3.07 0.24 -16.43
C ARG A 430 4.56 0.10 -16.15
N LEU A 431 5.37 0.81 -16.93
CA LEU A 431 6.82 0.79 -16.83
C LEU A 431 7.37 2.21 -16.72
N TYR A 432 8.03 2.49 -15.60
CA TYR A 432 8.68 3.77 -15.34
C TYR A 432 10.19 3.56 -15.29
N LEU A 433 10.89 4.13 -16.27
CA LEU A 433 12.35 4.09 -16.45
C LEU A 433 12.91 5.50 -16.63
N GLY A 434 12.17 6.53 -16.21
CA GLY A 434 12.65 7.90 -16.27
C GLY A 434 13.93 8.13 -15.45
N GLU A 435 14.69 9.18 -15.79
CA GLU A 435 15.91 9.55 -15.07
C GLU A 435 16.91 8.39 -14.94
N ASN A 436 17.27 7.83 -16.10
CA ASN A 436 18.25 6.75 -16.23
C ASN A 436 19.29 7.10 -17.31
N ARG A 437 20.07 6.12 -17.77
CA ARG A 437 21.09 6.28 -18.81
C ARG A 437 20.81 5.41 -20.04
N LEU A 438 19.54 5.15 -20.31
CA LEU A 438 19.14 4.31 -21.43
C LEU A 438 19.39 5.02 -22.77
N THR A 439 19.82 4.23 -23.73
CA THR A 439 20.05 4.65 -25.12
C THR A 439 19.12 3.88 -26.07
N ASP A 440 19.18 4.20 -27.36
CA ASP A 440 18.35 3.61 -28.40
C ASP A 440 18.41 2.07 -28.45
N ASP A 441 19.52 1.48 -27.94
CA ASP A 441 19.68 0.01 -27.87
C ASP A 441 18.64 -0.69 -26.98
N ALA A 442 18.01 0.03 -26.04
CA ALA A 442 16.96 -0.51 -25.18
C ALA A 442 15.59 -0.64 -25.88
N LEU A 443 15.33 0.20 -26.87
CA LEU A 443 14.01 0.33 -27.51
C LEU A 443 13.46 -0.97 -28.14
N PRO A 444 14.27 -1.79 -28.84
CA PRO A 444 13.77 -3.04 -29.42
C PRO A 444 13.19 -4.02 -28.37
N LEU A 445 13.75 -4.01 -27.15
CA LEU A 445 13.26 -4.85 -26.06
C LEU A 445 12.01 -4.28 -25.39
N LEU A 446 11.84 -2.97 -25.36
CA LEU A 446 10.62 -2.33 -24.89
C LEU A 446 9.43 -2.58 -25.83
N MET A 447 9.69 -2.66 -27.15
CA MET A 447 8.65 -2.92 -28.15
C MET A 447 7.98 -4.29 -28.03
N ILE A 448 8.61 -5.28 -27.40
CA ILE A 448 7.97 -6.60 -27.21
C ILE A 448 6.91 -6.59 -26.09
N LEU A 449 6.85 -5.54 -25.25
CA LEU A 449 5.91 -5.40 -24.14
C LEU A 449 4.56 -4.88 -24.62
N ARG A 450 3.76 -5.74 -25.21
CA ARG A 450 2.52 -5.39 -25.93
C ARG A 450 1.37 -4.94 -25.04
N GLU A 451 1.41 -5.28 -23.75
CA GLU A 451 0.37 -4.93 -22.78
C GLU A 451 0.58 -3.56 -22.12
N LEU A 452 1.66 -2.83 -22.51
CA LEU A 452 1.98 -1.52 -21.93
C LEU A 452 0.87 -0.51 -22.19
N ARG A 453 0.43 0.13 -21.12
CA ARG A 453 -0.48 1.28 -21.08
C ARG A 453 0.23 2.57 -20.71
N VAL A 454 1.20 2.48 -19.79
CA VAL A 454 2.00 3.62 -19.36
C VAL A 454 3.48 3.29 -19.56
N LEU A 455 4.18 4.15 -20.33
CA LEU A 455 5.61 4.06 -20.55
C LEU A 455 6.27 5.40 -20.26
N ASN A 456 7.11 5.45 -19.22
CA ASN A 456 7.90 6.63 -18.90
C ASN A 456 9.38 6.37 -19.18
N LEU A 457 9.92 7.06 -20.17
CA LEU A 457 11.32 7.06 -20.60
C LEU A 457 11.94 8.46 -20.50
N SER A 458 11.31 9.39 -19.76
CA SER A 458 11.81 10.77 -19.63
C SER A 458 13.19 10.83 -19.03
N PHE A 459 13.98 11.85 -19.41
CA PHE A 459 15.32 12.10 -18.86
C PHE A 459 16.26 10.92 -19.00
N ASN A 460 16.39 10.42 -20.26
CA ASN A 460 17.33 9.42 -20.69
C ASN A 460 18.19 9.96 -21.86
N ASP A 461 18.90 9.10 -22.56
CA ASP A 461 19.80 9.47 -23.66
C ASP A 461 19.28 9.06 -25.04
N PHE A 462 17.96 8.91 -25.22
CA PHE A 462 17.35 8.51 -26.49
C PHE A 462 17.53 9.60 -27.56
N GLN A 463 18.02 9.19 -28.75
CA GLN A 463 18.28 10.07 -29.88
C GLN A 463 17.24 9.87 -31.00
N GLU A 464 16.86 8.61 -31.28
CA GLU A 464 15.94 8.24 -32.33
C GLU A 464 15.05 7.07 -31.89
N LEU A 465 13.74 7.18 -32.15
CA LEU A 465 12.82 6.06 -32.00
C LEU A 465 12.83 5.21 -33.27
N PRO A 466 12.89 3.86 -33.19
CA PRO A 466 12.80 2.98 -34.34
C PRO A 466 11.53 3.23 -35.17
N ARG A 467 11.60 3.13 -36.48
CA ARG A 467 10.44 3.39 -37.38
C ARG A 467 9.17 2.64 -37.00
N GLN A 468 9.30 1.42 -36.46
CA GLN A 468 8.19 0.56 -36.07
C GLN A 468 7.93 0.61 -34.53
N PHE A 469 8.41 1.64 -33.84
CA PHE A 469 8.29 1.72 -32.38
C PHE A 469 6.84 1.57 -31.89
N PHE A 470 5.89 2.19 -32.55
CA PHE A 470 4.48 2.16 -32.17
C PHE A 470 3.70 0.95 -32.70
N LYS A 471 4.32 0.09 -33.50
CA LYS A 471 3.65 -1.02 -34.17
C LYS A 471 3.06 -2.04 -33.21
N GLU A 472 3.78 -2.36 -32.14
CA GLU A 472 3.45 -3.46 -31.24
C GLU A 472 2.83 -2.98 -29.91
N ILE A 473 3.05 -1.70 -29.52
CA ILE A 473 2.62 -1.12 -28.25
C ILE A 473 1.33 -0.29 -28.40
N VAL A 474 0.34 -0.83 -29.06
CA VAL A 474 -0.91 -0.13 -29.46
C VAL A 474 -1.87 0.14 -28.30
N LEU A 475 -1.64 -0.43 -27.11
CA LEU A 475 -2.45 -0.23 -25.91
C LEU A 475 -2.01 0.97 -25.07
N LEU A 476 -0.98 1.71 -25.51
CA LEU A 476 -0.46 2.85 -24.78
C LEU A 476 -1.53 3.93 -24.58
N GLU A 477 -1.67 4.35 -23.34
CA GLU A 477 -2.53 5.44 -22.85
C GLU A 477 -1.68 6.67 -22.51
N GLU A 478 -0.49 6.45 -21.92
CA GLU A 478 0.43 7.52 -21.53
C GLU A 478 1.86 7.22 -21.99
N LEU A 479 2.50 8.19 -22.67
CA LEU A 479 3.89 8.11 -23.10
C LEU A 479 4.67 9.36 -22.70
N TYR A 480 5.71 9.16 -21.90
CA TYR A 480 6.58 10.21 -21.40
C TYR A 480 7.97 10.05 -21.99
N LEU A 481 8.40 11.01 -22.80
CA LEU A 481 9.70 11.08 -23.50
C LEU A 481 10.42 12.40 -23.26
N SER A 482 9.99 13.17 -22.27
CA SER A 482 10.58 14.47 -21.91
C SER A 482 12.08 14.38 -21.61
N GLY A 483 12.82 15.45 -21.86
CA GLY A 483 14.24 15.54 -21.44
C GLY A 483 15.17 14.53 -22.10
N ASN A 484 14.89 14.13 -23.36
CA ASN A 484 15.74 13.26 -24.17
C ASN A 484 16.46 14.07 -25.27
N LYS A 485 17.03 13.39 -26.26
CA LYS A 485 17.74 14.00 -27.39
C LYS A 485 17.05 13.76 -28.73
N LEU A 486 15.73 13.47 -28.71
CA LEU A 486 14.95 13.08 -29.88
C LEU A 486 14.89 14.20 -30.92
N ALA A 487 15.26 13.89 -32.16
CA ALA A 487 15.20 14.81 -33.28
C ALA A 487 13.87 14.76 -34.05
N GLY A 488 13.09 13.69 -33.91
CA GLY A 488 11.80 13.47 -34.56
C GLY A 488 11.05 12.30 -33.97
N LEU A 489 9.82 12.07 -34.44
CA LEU A 489 8.99 10.93 -34.13
C LEU A 489 8.77 10.06 -35.39
N PRO A 490 8.72 8.73 -35.27
CA PRO A 490 8.35 7.86 -36.40
C PRO A 490 6.87 8.07 -36.76
N THR A 491 6.58 8.11 -38.06
CA THR A 491 5.26 8.46 -38.58
C THR A 491 4.38 7.24 -38.85
N GLU A 492 5.00 6.10 -39.23
CA GLU A 492 4.32 4.98 -39.86
C GLU A 492 3.17 4.39 -39.04
N ASP A 493 3.32 4.28 -37.73
CA ASP A 493 2.35 3.59 -36.87
C ASP A 493 1.67 4.52 -35.82
N LEU A 494 1.97 5.82 -35.83
CA LEU A 494 1.35 6.80 -34.91
C LEU A 494 -0.19 6.76 -34.88
N PRO A 495 -0.90 6.67 -36.06
CA PRO A 495 -2.36 6.62 -36.06
C PRO A 495 -2.95 5.36 -35.42
N ARG A 496 -2.14 4.33 -35.12
CA ARG A 496 -2.59 3.12 -34.42
C ARG A 496 -2.74 3.32 -32.91
N LEU A 497 -2.13 4.36 -32.35
CA LEU A 497 -2.20 4.67 -30.92
C LEU A 497 -3.55 5.31 -30.57
N ASN A 498 -4.63 4.60 -30.85
CA ASN A 498 -6.00 5.08 -30.63
C ASN A 498 -6.42 5.17 -29.16
N LYS A 499 -5.57 4.72 -28.22
CA LYS A 499 -5.78 4.84 -26.78
C LYS A 499 -4.90 5.91 -26.13
N LEU A 500 -3.95 6.49 -26.88
CA LEU A 500 -3.01 7.44 -26.33
C LEU A 500 -3.72 8.76 -25.97
N GLU A 501 -3.71 9.09 -24.71
CA GLU A 501 -4.32 10.29 -24.12
C GLU A 501 -3.27 11.33 -23.74
N VAL A 502 -2.07 10.88 -23.32
CA VAL A 502 -1.01 11.75 -22.80
C VAL A 502 0.30 11.50 -23.52
N LEU A 503 0.89 12.56 -24.09
CA LEU A 503 2.20 12.53 -24.73
C LEU A 503 3.06 13.72 -24.29
N TYR A 504 4.15 13.43 -23.56
CA TYR A 504 5.13 14.43 -23.16
C TYR A 504 6.40 14.29 -23.98
N LEU A 505 6.77 15.37 -24.68
CA LEU A 505 7.95 15.46 -25.56
C LEU A 505 8.82 16.68 -25.26
N ASN A 506 8.48 17.42 -24.19
CA ASN A 506 9.20 18.63 -23.84
C ASN A 506 10.69 18.37 -23.53
N GLY A 507 11.55 19.37 -23.77
CA GLY A 507 12.98 19.24 -23.51
C GLY A 507 13.71 18.27 -24.44
N ASN A 508 13.31 18.16 -25.73
CA ASN A 508 13.95 17.37 -26.77
C ASN A 508 14.60 18.27 -27.84
N ARG A 509 14.96 17.71 -28.98
CA ARG A 509 15.58 18.40 -30.12
C ARG A 509 14.67 18.39 -31.36
N LEU A 510 13.36 18.30 -31.16
CA LEU A 510 12.39 18.23 -32.25
C LEU A 510 12.40 19.53 -33.07
N LEU A 511 12.57 19.42 -34.38
CA LEU A 511 12.49 20.54 -35.32
C LEU A 511 11.10 20.67 -35.93
N THR A 512 10.38 19.58 -36.07
CA THR A 512 9.01 19.48 -36.61
C THR A 512 8.24 18.41 -35.87
N LEU A 513 6.91 18.46 -35.93
CA LEU A 513 6.02 17.39 -35.48
C LEU A 513 5.41 16.72 -36.73
N PRO A 514 5.24 15.39 -36.74
CA PRO A 514 4.64 14.71 -37.85
C PRO A 514 3.14 14.99 -37.96
N GLN A 515 2.61 15.15 -39.18
CA GLN A 515 1.17 15.39 -39.42
C GLN A 515 0.31 14.21 -38.92
N GLU A 516 0.87 13.01 -38.89
CA GLU A 516 0.22 11.79 -38.41
C GLU A 516 -0.17 11.87 -36.94
N LEU A 517 0.48 12.73 -36.16
CA LEU A 517 0.12 12.96 -34.76
C LEU A 517 -1.31 13.52 -34.63
N GLY A 518 -1.77 14.33 -35.58
CA GLY A 518 -3.16 14.82 -35.65
C GLY A 518 -4.21 13.72 -35.88
N LYS A 519 -3.80 12.50 -36.24
CA LYS A 519 -4.69 11.35 -36.38
C LYS A 519 -4.84 10.52 -35.11
N VAL A 520 -4.16 10.88 -34.04
CA VAL A 520 -4.28 10.25 -32.70
C VAL A 520 -5.49 10.85 -32.00
N ILE A 521 -6.66 10.27 -32.24
CA ILE A 521 -7.98 10.87 -31.95
C ILE A 521 -8.29 11.10 -30.46
N ASN A 522 -7.63 10.38 -29.56
CA ASN A 522 -7.87 10.48 -28.11
C ASN A 522 -6.79 11.28 -27.37
N LEU A 523 -5.85 11.90 -28.11
CA LEU A 523 -4.76 12.66 -27.48
C LEU A 523 -5.31 13.91 -26.81
N ALA A 524 -5.31 13.90 -25.46
CA ALA A 524 -5.83 14.96 -24.62
C ALA A 524 -4.75 15.93 -24.14
N VAL A 525 -3.54 15.42 -23.89
CA VAL A 525 -2.42 16.21 -23.40
C VAL A 525 -1.21 16.02 -24.28
N LEU A 526 -0.72 17.11 -24.86
CA LEU A 526 0.52 17.16 -25.63
C LEU A 526 1.42 18.28 -25.11
N ASP A 527 2.58 17.93 -24.57
CA ASP A 527 3.62 18.89 -24.20
C ASP A 527 4.84 18.75 -25.10
N VAL A 528 5.14 19.78 -25.85
CA VAL A 528 6.29 19.90 -26.77
C VAL A 528 7.20 21.08 -26.42
N GLY A 529 7.03 21.66 -25.24
CA GLY A 529 7.82 22.77 -24.75
C GLY A 529 9.33 22.51 -24.82
N SER A 530 10.14 23.58 -24.82
CA SER A 530 11.60 23.47 -24.81
C SER A 530 12.19 22.56 -25.90
N ASN A 531 11.67 22.70 -27.15
CA ASN A 531 12.16 22.04 -28.37
C ASN A 531 12.66 23.09 -29.38
N GLY A 532 13.21 22.64 -30.50
CA GLY A 532 13.67 23.50 -31.60
C GLY A 532 12.64 23.74 -32.70
N LEU A 533 11.35 23.64 -32.40
CA LEU A 533 10.26 23.72 -33.38
C LEU A 533 10.31 25.06 -34.15
N ARG A 534 10.46 25.01 -35.47
CA ARG A 534 10.67 26.20 -36.33
C ARG A 534 9.43 26.66 -37.08
N TYR A 535 8.32 25.93 -37.05
CA TYR A 535 7.12 26.25 -37.83
C TYR A 535 5.91 26.53 -36.95
N ASN A 536 5.12 27.48 -37.42
CA ASN A 536 3.82 27.85 -36.82
C ASN A 536 2.89 26.63 -36.83
N ILE A 537 2.30 26.31 -35.72
CA ILE A 537 1.30 25.25 -35.53
C ILE A 537 0.02 25.53 -36.34
N SER A 538 -0.07 26.70 -36.98
CA SER A 538 -1.24 27.19 -37.73
C SER A 538 -1.68 26.34 -38.95
N ASN A 539 -0.90 25.34 -39.36
CA ASN A 539 -1.26 24.43 -40.47
C ASN A 539 -1.73 23.05 -40.01
N TRP A 540 -1.97 22.89 -38.71
CA TRP A 540 -2.50 21.66 -38.16
C TRP A 540 -4.03 21.77 -38.13
N GLU A 541 -4.73 21.02 -38.94
CA GLU A 541 -6.16 20.80 -38.82
C GLU A 541 -6.42 19.91 -37.57
N PHE A 542 -6.21 20.47 -36.40
CA PHE A 542 -6.82 19.94 -35.19
C PHE A 542 -8.22 20.49 -35.09
N ASP A 543 -9.19 19.64 -35.07
CA ASP A 543 -10.56 19.98 -34.73
C ASP A 543 -10.58 20.27 -33.20
N TRP A 544 -10.23 21.52 -32.86
CA TRP A 544 -10.19 21.99 -31.45
C TRP A 544 -11.62 22.20 -30.94
N ASN A 545 -12.39 21.13 -30.80
CA ASN A 545 -13.60 21.11 -29.99
C ASN A 545 -13.24 20.76 -28.54
N TRP A 546 -12.45 21.65 -27.90
CA TRP A 546 -12.13 21.58 -26.47
C TRP A 546 -12.89 22.64 -25.70
#